data_c9bfcbba9a059aedd9dbf45c992f311e
#
_entry.id   c9bfcbba9a059aedd9dbf45c992f311e
#
_cell.length_a   1.000
_cell.length_b   1.000
_cell.length_c   1.000
_cell.angle_alpha   90.00
_cell.angle_beta   90.00
_cell.angle_gamma   90.00
#
_symmetry.space_group_name_H-M   'P 1'
#
loop_
_entity.id
_entity.type
_entity.pdbx_description
1 polymer ?
#
loop_
_entity_poly.entity_id
_entity_poly.type
_entity_poly.pdbx_seq_one_letter_code
_entity_poly.pdbx_strand_id
1 'polypeptide(L)'
;MNKLLKSTLFFVTICVQSLTGFEIGDIPLQDEGRIKPLDTFARNHLLAFYGKRSIKELDMGATDWIINLILDPENGRDQKIFNIRNPEVASSLFLDWTNEHKYSFNQVTPGLSEQSSMLEMIDQKDASDRTVYEKQLYEISRNILRFEEISYLKALKFIPPSNNSESGEWLSPFDFILKGIPANENQEAILNSLQMYLANRLAGNDLEMSSALNRYEMALSTFQGINVKVDNLKKETWMNRVNLFYISLGLYLLSFIFLSISWMIKPILLN
;
A
#
# COMPACT_ATOMS: atom_id res chain seq x y z
N MET A 1 -20.99 15.81 36.16
CA MET A 1 -20.32 15.35 34.94
C MET A 1 -21.39 14.75 34.04
N ASN A 2 -21.80 15.49 32.99
CA ASN A 2 -23.03 15.29 32.24
C ASN A 2 -23.06 13.96 31.47
N LYS A 3 -24.26 13.34 31.37
CA LYS A 3 -24.51 12.08 30.58
C LYS A 3 -23.99 12.18 29.15
N LEU A 4 -24.01 13.38 28.55
CA LEU A 4 -23.45 13.67 27.22
C LEU A 4 -21.92 13.46 27.15
N LEU A 5 -21.18 13.90 28.19
CA LEU A 5 -19.72 13.74 28.22
C LEU A 5 -19.31 12.27 28.36
N LYS A 6 -20.12 11.48 29.12
CA LYS A 6 -19.90 10.03 29.24
C LYS A 6 -20.22 9.28 27.94
N SER A 7 -21.24 9.73 27.20
CA SER A 7 -21.61 9.13 25.91
C SER A 7 -20.57 9.40 24.82
N THR A 8 -20.02 10.63 24.76
CA THR A 8 -18.95 10.99 23.81
C THR A 8 -17.63 10.27 24.14
N LEU A 9 -17.30 10.15 25.43
CA LEU A 9 -16.14 9.40 25.87
C LEU A 9 -16.27 7.90 25.54
N PHE A 10 -17.45 7.34 25.70
CA PHE A 10 -17.77 5.94 25.36
C PHE A 10 -17.66 5.69 23.84
N PHE A 11 -18.13 6.62 23.00
CA PHE A 11 -18.00 6.51 21.55
C PHE A 11 -16.54 6.60 21.06
N VAL A 12 -15.74 7.49 21.65
CA VAL A 12 -14.30 7.60 21.38
C VAL A 12 -13.56 6.32 21.83
N THR A 13 -13.96 5.73 22.95
CA THR A 13 -13.34 4.50 23.46
C THR A 13 -13.66 3.28 22.57
N ILE A 14 -14.87 3.20 22.00
CA ILE A 14 -15.23 2.11 21.07
C ILE A 14 -14.43 2.20 19.77
N CYS A 15 -14.14 3.39 19.24
CA CYS A 15 -13.30 3.57 18.06
C CYS A 15 -11.83 3.15 18.27
N VAL A 16 -11.33 3.14 19.51
CA VAL A 16 -9.95 2.76 19.84
C VAL A 16 -9.80 1.25 20.08
N GLN A 17 -10.88 0.54 20.41
CA GLN A 17 -10.82 -0.91 20.69
C GLN A 17 -10.81 -1.80 19.44
N SER A 18 -10.91 -1.24 18.23
CA SER A 18 -10.88 -2.02 16.97
C SER A 18 -9.46 -2.34 16.47
N LEU A 19 -8.41 -2.13 17.26
CA LEU A 19 -7.03 -2.53 16.94
C LEU A 19 -6.76 -3.97 17.40
N THR A 20 -7.56 -4.92 16.93
CA THR A 20 -7.68 -6.25 17.54
C THR A 20 -7.03 -7.37 16.75
N GLY A 21 -6.01 -7.26 16.09
CA GLY A 21 -5.30 -8.36 15.45
C GLY A 21 -4.18 -7.82 14.55
N PHE A 22 -3.22 -8.65 14.25
CA PHE A 22 -2.22 -8.38 13.24
C PHE A 22 -2.80 -8.79 11.88
N GLU A 23 -2.93 -7.82 10.98
CA GLU A 23 -3.50 -8.07 9.66
C GLU A 23 -2.42 -8.05 8.59
N ILE A 24 -2.70 -8.58 7.41
CA ILE A 24 -1.74 -8.61 6.29
C ILE A 24 -1.24 -7.20 5.93
N GLY A 25 -2.10 -6.19 6.05
CA GLY A 25 -1.75 -4.79 5.81
C GLY A 25 -0.74 -4.21 6.81
N ASP A 26 -0.59 -4.82 7.99
CA ASP A 26 0.31 -4.38 9.06
C ASP A 26 1.75 -4.91 8.89
N ILE A 27 1.95 -5.87 7.97
CA ILE A 27 3.27 -6.44 7.72
C ILE A 27 4.27 -5.31 7.41
N PRO A 28 5.35 -5.20 8.22
CA PRO A 28 6.40 -4.21 7.96
C PRO A 28 7.19 -4.58 6.72
N LEU A 29 7.47 -3.60 5.91
CA LEU A 29 8.41 -3.72 4.81
C LEU A 29 9.28 -2.48 4.71
N GLN A 30 10.51 -2.65 4.24
CA GLN A 30 11.42 -1.55 3.98
C GLN A 30 11.26 -1.08 2.53
N ASP A 31 10.94 0.21 2.37
CA ASP A 31 10.86 0.85 1.07
C ASP A 31 11.41 2.27 1.18
N GLU A 32 12.31 2.64 0.27
CA GLU A 32 13.01 3.94 0.26
C GLU A 32 13.68 4.30 1.60
N GLY A 33 14.28 3.31 2.25
CA GLY A 33 14.97 3.48 3.53
C GLY A 33 14.07 3.58 4.77
N ARG A 34 12.74 3.56 4.59
CA ARG A 34 11.76 3.61 5.69
C ARG A 34 11.06 2.25 5.84
N ILE A 35 10.84 1.85 7.10
CA ILE A 35 9.94 0.73 7.41
C ILE A 35 8.52 1.29 7.49
N LYS A 36 7.62 0.74 6.67
CA LYS A 36 6.21 1.11 6.55
C LYS A 36 5.33 -0.15 6.49
N PRO A 37 4.05 -0.07 6.84
CA PRO A 37 3.14 -1.21 6.68
C PRO A 37 2.87 -1.49 5.20
N LEU A 38 2.59 -2.75 4.88
CA LEU A 38 2.22 -3.20 3.53
C LEU A 38 1.04 -2.39 2.96
N ASP A 39 0.07 -2.01 3.80
CA ASP A 39 -1.06 -1.17 3.37
C ASP A 39 -0.60 0.19 2.81
N THR A 40 0.34 0.85 3.49
CA THR A 40 0.90 2.13 2.99
C THR A 40 1.66 1.94 1.69
N PHE A 41 2.49 0.89 1.60
CA PHE A 41 3.21 0.55 0.38
C PHE A 41 2.24 0.30 -0.78
N ALA A 42 1.24 -0.54 -0.58
CA ALA A 42 0.23 -0.88 -1.57
C ALA A 42 -0.53 0.35 -2.07
N ARG A 43 -0.98 1.21 -1.15
CA ARG A 43 -1.70 2.44 -1.48
C ARG A 43 -0.86 3.42 -2.28
N ASN A 44 0.41 3.55 -1.96
CA ASN A 44 1.31 4.46 -2.67
C ASN A 44 1.56 3.98 -4.11
N HIS A 45 1.83 2.70 -4.29
CA HIS A 45 2.05 2.15 -5.62
C HIS A 45 0.77 2.11 -6.46
N LEU A 46 -0.36 1.73 -5.88
CA LEU A 46 -1.64 1.79 -6.61
C LEU A 46 -2.00 3.24 -6.97
N LEU A 47 -1.71 4.21 -6.10
CA LEU A 47 -1.90 5.64 -6.43
C LEU A 47 -1.01 6.07 -7.60
N ALA A 48 0.26 5.64 -7.63
CA ALA A 48 1.18 5.96 -8.72
C ALA A 48 0.73 5.33 -10.05
N PHE A 49 0.29 4.08 -10.04
CA PHE A 49 -0.11 3.35 -11.25
C PHE A 49 -1.51 3.75 -11.71
N TYR A 50 -2.48 3.67 -10.81
CA TYR A 50 -3.91 3.80 -11.11
C TYR A 50 -4.46 5.21 -10.92
N GLY A 51 -3.76 6.05 -10.14
CA GLY A 51 -4.21 7.39 -9.76
C GLY A 51 -5.23 7.41 -8.61
N LYS A 52 -5.50 6.27 -7.98
CA LYS A 52 -6.38 6.12 -6.80
C LYS A 52 -5.79 5.08 -5.85
N ARG A 53 -6.21 5.09 -4.58
CA ARG A 53 -5.74 4.15 -3.54
C ARG A 53 -6.62 2.90 -3.38
N SER A 54 -7.55 2.68 -4.29
CA SER A 54 -8.43 1.51 -4.38
C SER A 54 -8.99 1.41 -5.80
N ILE A 55 -9.34 0.21 -6.22
CA ILE A 55 -9.98 -0.07 -7.51
C ILE A 55 -11.46 -0.30 -7.23
N LYS A 56 -12.25 0.78 -7.29
CA LYS A 56 -13.67 0.76 -6.93
C LYS A 56 -14.49 -0.16 -7.83
N GLU A 57 -14.11 -0.24 -9.09
CA GLU A 57 -14.76 -1.07 -10.11
C GLU A 57 -14.69 -2.57 -9.78
N LEU A 58 -13.70 -2.97 -8.96
CA LEU A 58 -13.50 -4.35 -8.49
C LEU A 58 -13.79 -4.51 -7.00
N ASP A 59 -14.26 -3.45 -6.32
CA ASP A 59 -14.40 -3.39 -4.85
C ASP A 59 -13.14 -3.88 -4.11
N MET A 60 -11.96 -3.49 -4.65
CA MET A 60 -10.66 -3.99 -4.23
C MET A 60 -9.82 -2.90 -3.58
N GLY A 61 -9.36 -3.17 -2.35
CA GLY A 61 -8.38 -2.34 -1.65
C GLY A 61 -6.96 -2.50 -2.22
N ALA A 62 -6.07 -1.56 -1.91
CA ALA A 62 -4.69 -1.62 -2.41
C ALA A 62 -3.93 -2.85 -1.89
N THR A 63 -4.13 -3.23 -0.64
CA THR A 63 -3.50 -4.42 -0.04
C THR A 63 -3.97 -5.69 -0.74
N ASP A 64 -5.29 -5.83 -0.98
CA ASP A 64 -5.83 -6.98 -1.71
C ASP A 64 -5.32 -7.04 -3.14
N TRP A 65 -5.20 -5.87 -3.79
CA TRP A 65 -4.63 -5.79 -5.13
C TRP A 65 -3.20 -6.34 -5.19
N ILE A 66 -2.31 -5.94 -4.26
CA ILE A 66 -0.93 -6.47 -4.22
C ILE A 66 -0.92 -7.97 -3.94
N ILE A 67 -1.73 -8.46 -3.00
CA ILE A 67 -1.81 -9.89 -2.69
C ILE A 67 -2.30 -10.68 -3.91
N ASN A 68 -3.31 -10.19 -4.61
CA ASN A 68 -3.79 -10.84 -5.84
C ASN A 68 -2.72 -10.82 -6.95
N LEU A 69 -1.96 -9.72 -7.09
CA LEU A 69 -0.85 -9.65 -8.04
C LEU A 69 0.25 -10.68 -7.72
N ILE A 70 0.53 -10.92 -6.44
CA ILE A 70 1.50 -11.93 -6.00
C ILE A 70 0.98 -13.36 -6.27
N LEU A 71 -0.30 -13.60 -6.05
CA LEU A 71 -0.93 -14.92 -6.20
C LEU A 71 -1.15 -15.31 -7.67
N ASP A 72 -1.47 -14.33 -8.51
CA ASP A 72 -1.74 -14.52 -9.93
C ASP A 72 -1.12 -13.36 -10.75
N PRO A 73 0.21 -13.39 -10.96
CA PRO A 73 0.91 -12.34 -11.71
C PRO A 73 0.42 -12.20 -13.16
N GLU A 74 0.03 -13.28 -13.79
CA GLU A 74 -0.41 -13.26 -15.20
C GLU A 74 -1.72 -12.48 -15.34
N ASN A 75 -2.71 -12.77 -14.50
CA ASN A 75 -3.95 -12.00 -14.47
C ASN A 75 -3.69 -10.54 -14.05
N GLY A 76 -2.76 -10.33 -13.09
CA GLY A 76 -2.34 -8.99 -12.68
C GLY A 76 -1.79 -8.15 -13.83
N ARG A 77 -1.05 -8.75 -14.77
CA ARG A 77 -0.50 -8.08 -15.97
C ARG A 77 -1.56 -7.65 -16.96
N ASP A 78 -2.70 -8.31 -17.00
CA ASP A 78 -3.82 -7.96 -17.87
C ASP A 78 -4.77 -6.92 -17.26
N GLN A 79 -4.65 -6.63 -15.95
CA GLN A 79 -5.44 -5.59 -15.29
C GLN A 79 -5.07 -4.19 -15.78
N LYS A 80 -6.07 -3.40 -16.18
CA LYS A 80 -5.90 -2.02 -16.66
C LYS A 80 -5.68 -1.04 -15.51
N ILE A 81 -4.48 -0.99 -15.00
CA ILE A 81 -4.11 -0.15 -13.84
C ILE A 81 -3.22 1.04 -14.18
N PHE A 82 -2.55 1.05 -15.35
CA PHE A 82 -1.68 2.15 -15.72
C PHE A 82 -2.45 3.31 -16.32
N ASN A 83 -2.45 4.45 -15.61
CA ASN A 83 -3.18 5.64 -15.99
C ASN A 83 -2.33 6.54 -16.88
N ILE A 84 -2.61 6.57 -18.20
CA ILE A 84 -1.87 7.34 -19.20
C ILE A 84 -2.80 8.38 -19.80
N ARG A 85 -2.67 9.65 -19.38
CA ARG A 85 -3.56 10.75 -19.76
C ARG A 85 -2.99 11.69 -20.82
N ASN A 86 -1.76 11.48 -21.25
CA ASN A 86 -1.15 12.23 -22.31
C ASN A 86 -1.33 11.50 -23.64
N PRO A 87 -2.05 12.08 -24.62
CA PRO A 87 -2.26 11.44 -25.91
C PRO A 87 -0.96 11.22 -26.70
N GLU A 88 0.04 12.09 -26.55
CA GLU A 88 1.33 11.93 -27.20
C GLU A 88 2.08 10.71 -26.66
N VAL A 89 2.04 10.50 -25.32
CA VAL A 89 2.65 9.33 -24.70
C VAL A 89 1.89 8.06 -25.10
N ALA A 90 0.55 8.08 -25.10
CA ALA A 90 -0.22 6.93 -25.54
C ALA A 90 0.09 6.57 -27.00
N SER A 91 0.17 7.58 -27.89
CA SER A 91 0.53 7.38 -29.30
C SER A 91 1.94 6.83 -29.46
N SER A 92 2.94 7.32 -28.71
CA SER A 92 4.32 6.85 -28.78
C SER A 92 4.48 5.41 -28.26
N LEU A 93 3.56 4.95 -27.43
CA LEU A 93 3.49 3.58 -26.91
C LEU A 93 2.56 2.68 -27.74
N PHE A 94 2.07 3.15 -28.90
CA PHE A 94 1.14 2.43 -29.80
C PHE A 94 -0.16 2.01 -29.11
N LEU A 95 -0.64 2.82 -28.14
CA LEU A 95 -1.86 2.56 -27.39
C LEU A 95 -3.05 3.27 -28.04
N ASP A 96 -4.16 2.55 -28.19
CA ASP A 96 -5.43 3.16 -28.59
C ASP A 96 -5.91 4.15 -27.55
N TRP A 97 -6.23 5.38 -27.99
CA TRP A 97 -6.72 6.41 -27.09
C TRP A 97 -8.15 6.11 -26.65
N THR A 98 -8.34 5.75 -25.38
CA THR A 98 -9.64 5.41 -24.80
C THR A 98 -10.10 6.47 -23.80
N ASN A 99 -11.40 6.57 -23.56
CA ASN A 99 -11.96 7.50 -22.56
C ASN A 99 -11.53 7.16 -21.12
N GLU A 100 -11.18 5.93 -20.84
CA GLU A 100 -10.77 5.48 -19.51
C GLU A 100 -9.31 5.83 -19.19
N HIS A 101 -8.48 6.00 -20.23
CA HIS A 101 -7.03 6.24 -20.12
C HIS A 101 -6.31 5.21 -19.24
N LYS A 102 -6.83 3.99 -19.23
CA LYS A 102 -6.32 2.87 -18.43
C LYS A 102 -5.83 1.75 -19.33
N TYR A 103 -4.63 1.30 -19.06
CA TYR A 103 -3.94 0.29 -19.85
C TYR A 103 -3.34 -0.79 -18.94
N SER A 104 -3.17 -1.98 -19.45
CA SER A 104 -2.54 -3.09 -18.75
C SER A 104 -1.03 -3.07 -18.94
N PHE A 105 -0.31 -3.83 -18.10
CA PHE A 105 1.13 -4.07 -18.25
C PHE A 105 1.45 -4.60 -19.64
N ASN A 106 0.71 -5.61 -20.09
CA ASN A 106 0.92 -6.27 -21.39
C ASN A 106 0.67 -5.32 -22.59
N GLN A 107 -0.21 -4.31 -22.43
CA GLN A 107 -0.41 -3.30 -23.46
C GLN A 107 0.72 -2.27 -23.53
N VAL A 108 1.25 -1.85 -22.35
CA VAL A 108 2.23 -0.75 -22.27
C VAL A 108 3.65 -1.20 -22.58
N THR A 109 4.02 -2.41 -22.14
CA THR A 109 5.42 -2.90 -22.20
C THR A 109 6.00 -2.96 -23.62
N PRO A 110 5.29 -3.42 -24.68
CA PRO A 110 5.85 -3.45 -26.02
C PRO A 110 6.26 -2.07 -26.51
N GLY A 111 5.38 -1.06 -26.33
CA GLY A 111 5.67 0.31 -26.72
C GLY A 111 6.87 0.91 -25.95
N LEU A 112 6.99 0.62 -24.64
CA LEU A 112 8.16 1.06 -23.86
C LEU A 112 9.46 0.45 -24.34
N SER A 113 9.45 -0.79 -24.79
CA SER A 113 10.64 -1.45 -25.35
C SER A 113 11.15 -0.73 -26.61
N GLU A 114 10.25 -0.26 -27.46
CA GLU A 114 10.60 0.56 -28.64
C GLU A 114 11.13 1.96 -28.27
N GLN A 115 10.78 2.46 -27.08
CA GLN A 115 11.26 3.76 -26.57
C GLN A 115 12.53 3.68 -25.72
N SER A 116 13.21 2.53 -25.67
CA SER A 116 14.38 2.30 -24.81
C SER A 116 15.49 3.35 -24.99
N SER A 117 15.87 3.66 -26.22
CA SER A 117 16.90 4.67 -26.53
C SER A 117 16.48 6.10 -26.10
N MET A 118 15.19 6.42 -26.23
CA MET A 118 14.65 7.68 -25.77
C MET A 118 14.68 7.75 -24.23
N LEU A 119 14.31 6.67 -23.55
CA LEU A 119 14.34 6.58 -22.08
C LEU A 119 15.76 6.72 -21.53
N GLU A 120 16.76 6.15 -22.17
CA GLU A 120 18.17 6.34 -21.81
C GLU A 120 18.60 7.81 -21.94
N MET A 121 18.20 8.50 -23.00
CA MET A 121 18.48 9.95 -23.15
C MET A 121 17.76 10.78 -22.08
N ILE A 122 16.52 10.42 -21.74
CA ILE A 122 15.73 11.11 -20.70
C ILE A 122 16.38 10.91 -19.32
N ASP A 123 16.89 9.70 -19.04
CA ASP A 123 17.51 9.38 -17.75
C ASP A 123 18.77 10.23 -17.50
N GLN A 124 19.50 10.58 -18.56
CA GLN A 124 20.69 11.44 -18.49
C GLN A 124 20.36 12.92 -18.28
N LYS A 125 19.11 13.36 -18.48
CA LYS A 125 18.67 14.74 -18.27
C LYS A 125 18.32 15.00 -16.82
N ASP A 126 18.64 16.19 -16.34
CA ASP A 126 18.12 16.68 -15.08
C ASP A 126 16.58 16.75 -15.13
N ALA A 127 15.93 16.42 -14.02
CA ALA A 127 14.47 16.38 -13.95
C ALA A 127 13.80 17.72 -14.30
N SER A 128 14.48 18.86 -14.04
CA SER A 128 14.05 20.21 -14.42
C SER A 128 13.98 20.42 -15.92
N ASP A 129 14.89 19.79 -16.66
CA ASP A 129 15.09 20.03 -18.11
C ASP A 129 14.25 19.11 -19.00
N ARG A 130 13.58 18.12 -18.37
CA ARG A 130 12.67 17.22 -19.06
C ARG A 130 11.39 17.94 -19.43
N THR A 131 10.94 17.78 -20.68
CA THR A 131 9.64 18.24 -21.17
C THR A 131 8.51 17.52 -20.43
N VAL A 132 7.26 17.98 -20.61
CA VAL A 132 6.07 17.31 -20.02
C VAL A 132 5.93 15.89 -20.56
N TYR A 133 6.16 15.70 -21.87
CA TYR A 133 6.15 14.38 -22.50
C TYR A 133 7.21 13.45 -21.90
N GLU A 134 8.45 13.91 -21.80
CA GLU A 134 9.58 13.13 -21.25
C GLU A 134 9.34 12.75 -19.79
N LYS A 135 8.84 13.70 -18.97
CA LYS A 135 8.50 13.40 -17.57
C LYS A 135 7.48 12.29 -17.44
N GLN A 136 6.42 12.33 -18.25
CA GLN A 136 5.36 11.34 -18.19
C GLN A 136 5.79 9.99 -18.76
N LEU A 137 6.53 9.96 -19.87
CA LEU A 137 7.07 8.72 -20.42
C LEU A 137 8.03 8.04 -19.42
N TYR A 138 8.90 8.83 -18.78
CA TYR A 138 9.82 8.34 -17.76
C TYR A 138 9.06 7.81 -16.52
N GLU A 139 8.04 8.52 -16.04
CA GLU A 139 7.20 8.09 -14.93
C GLU A 139 6.51 6.74 -15.23
N ILE A 140 5.95 6.59 -16.43
CA ILE A 140 5.31 5.33 -16.84
C ILE A 140 6.34 4.20 -16.89
N SER A 141 7.53 4.43 -17.44
CA SER A 141 8.58 3.41 -17.47
C SER A 141 9.00 2.96 -16.06
N ARG A 142 9.14 3.91 -15.13
CA ARG A 142 9.43 3.61 -13.73
C ARG A 142 8.31 2.84 -13.04
N ASN A 143 7.05 3.18 -13.34
CA ASN A 143 5.89 2.48 -12.81
C ASN A 143 5.81 1.03 -13.33
N ILE A 144 6.09 0.79 -14.60
CA ILE A 144 6.14 -0.54 -15.20
C ILE A 144 7.25 -1.39 -14.55
N LEU A 145 8.46 -0.85 -14.41
CA LEU A 145 9.56 -1.54 -13.73
C LEU A 145 9.21 -1.87 -12.28
N ARG A 146 8.59 -0.93 -11.58
CA ARG A 146 8.19 -1.14 -10.17
C ARG A 146 7.08 -2.18 -10.04
N PHE A 147 6.12 -2.20 -10.95
CA PHE A 147 5.09 -3.23 -11.02
C PHE A 147 5.72 -4.62 -11.21
N GLU A 148 6.67 -4.75 -12.13
CA GLU A 148 7.40 -5.98 -12.36
C GLU A 148 8.18 -6.43 -11.13
N GLU A 149 8.89 -5.52 -10.46
CA GLU A 149 9.59 -5.82 -9.20
C GLU A 149 8.65 -6.30 -8.09
N ILE A 150 7.43 -5.76 -8.01
CA ILE A 150 6.40 -6.21 -7.07
C ILE A 150 5.92 -7.61 -7.46
N SER A 151 5.60 -7.84 -8.72
CA SER A 151 5.08 -9.13 -9.22
C SER A 151 6.05 -10.28 -9.02
N TYR A 152 7.37 -10.01 -9.06
CA TYR A 152 8.43 -10.97 -8.77
C TYR A 152 8.92 -10.96 -7.32
N LEU A 153 8.17 -10.35 -6.39
CA LEU A 153 8.51 -10.24 -4.98
C LEU A 153 9.83 -9.50 -4.67
N LYS A 154 10.48 -8.89 -5.67
CA LYS A 154 11.77 -8.22 -5.53
C LYS A 154 11.66 -6.90 -4.74
N ALA A 155 10.57 -6.17 -4.94
CA ALA A 155 10.30 -4.92 -4.23
C ALA A 155 9.78 -5.13 -2.80
N LEU A 156 9.38 -6.34 -2.43
CA LEU A 156 8.72 -6.65 -1.17
C LEU A 156 9.75 -7.07 -0.11
N LYS A 157 10.47 -6.10 0.44
CA LYS A 157 11.51 -6.30 1.45
C LYS A 157 10.90 -6.38 2.86
N PHE A 158 10.26 -7.48 3.20
CA PHE A 158 9.59 -7.68 4.49
C PHE A 158 10.29 -8.67 5.43
N ILE A 159 11.50 -9.14 5.07
CA ILE A 159 12.28 -10.03 5.90
C ILE A 159 13.43 -9.24 6.51
N PRO A 160 13.48 -9.10 7.85
CA PRO A 160 14.56 -8.37 8.51
C PRO A 160 15.94 -8.96 8.22
N PRO A 161 17.00 -8.13 8.21
CA PRO A 161 18.35 -8.63 8.07
C PRO A 161 18.74 -9.50 9.29
N SER A 162 19.71 -10.39 9.11
CA SER A 162 20.32 -11.10 10.25
C SER A 162 21.03 -10.10 11.18
N ASN A 163 21.13 -10.43 12.47
CA ASN A 163 21.77 -9.58 13.49
C ASN A 163 23.23 -9.19 13.15
N ASN A 164 23.86 -9.90 12.23
CA ASN A 164 25.25 -9.68 11.80
C ASN A 164 25.35 -8.89 10.49
N SER A 165 24.23 -8.40 9.95
CA SER A 165 24.24 -7.62 8.70
C SER A 165 24.65 -6.18 8.97
N GLU A 166 25.76 -5.72 8.39
CA GLU A 166 26.23 -4.34 8.50
C GLU A 166 25.33 -3.34 7.74
N SER A 167 24.60 -3.80 6.71
CA SER A 167 23.82 -2.93 5.85
C SER A 167 22.50 -2.45 6.46
N GLY A 168 21.93 -3.18 7.41
CA GLY A 168 20.58 -2.93 7.94
C GLY A 168 19.46 -3.01 6.88
N GLU A 169 19.79 -3.47 5.67
CA GLU A 169 18.84 -3.59 4.57
C GLU A 169 17.99 -4.85 4.71
N TRP A 170 16.68 -4.68 4.58
CA TRP A 170 15.74 -5.79 4.62
C TRP A 170 15.79 -6.59 3.32
N LEU A 171 15.49 -7.87 3.44
CA LEU A 171 15.51 -8.82 2.33
C LEU A 171 14.11 -9.08 1.80
N SER A 172 14.05 -9.39 0.52
CA SER A 172 12.84 -9.84 -0.15
C SER A 172 12.84 -11.36 -0.33
N PRO A 173 11.70 -12.03 -0.55
CA PRO A 173 11.69 -13.46 -0.90
C PRO A 173 12.52 -13.77 -2.15
N PHE A 174 12.60 -12.85 -3.09
CA PHE A 174 13.45 -12.96 -4.27
C PHE A 174 14.93 -13.19 -3.91
N ASP A 175 15.43 -12.56 -2.85
CA ASP A 175 16.83 -12.70 -2.43
C ASP A 175 17.14 -14.13 -1.99
N PHE A 176 16.21 -14.81 -1.33
CA PHE A 176 16.37 -16.20 -0.88
C PHE A 176 16.17 -17.19 -2.03
N ILE A 177 15.14 -16.99 -2.86
CA ILE A 177 14.75 -17.95 -3.90
C ILE A 177 15.71 -17.90 -5.10
N LEU A 178 16.05 -16.71 -5.59
CA LEU A 178 16.81 -16.52 -6.83
C LEU A 178 18.28 -16.19 -6.60
N LYS A 179 18.64 -15.48 -5.53
CA LYS A 179 20.04 -15.21 -5.20
C LYS A 179 20.66 -16.28 -4.29
N GLY A 180 19.84 -17.19 -3.75
CA GLY A 180 20.31 -18.29 -2.92
C GLY A 180 20.91 -17.85 -1.59
N ILE A 181 20.49 -16.70 -1.04
CA ILE A 181 20.95 -16.24 0.28
C ILE A 181 20.41 -17.23 1.32
N PRO A 182 21.27 -17.80 2.19
CA PRO A 182 20.80 -18.71 3.23
C PRO A 182 19.98 -17.97 4.28
N ALA A 183 18.78 -18.48 4.58
CA ALA A 183 17.95 -17.95 5.66
C ALA A 183 18.41 -18.52 7.01
N ASN A 184 18.35 -17.70 8.07
CA ASN A 184 18.43 -18.18 9.44
C ASN A 184 17.04 -18.63 9.92
N GLU A 185 16.98 -19.31 11.09
CA GLU A 185 15.74 -19.88 11.65
C GLU A 185 14.60 -18.83 11.76
N ASN A 186 14.91 -17.60 12.16
CA ASN A 186 13.91 -16.54 12.30
C ASN A 186 13.40 -16.06 10.92
N GLN A 187 14.29 -15.96 9.94
CA GLN A 187 13.95 -15.60 8.56
C GLN A 187 13.12 -16.71 7.89
N GLU A 188 13.47 -17.98 8.14
CA GLU A 188 12.66 -19.12 7.70
C GLU A 188 11.26 -19.11 8.32
N ALA A 189 11.14 -18.80 9.61
CA ALA A 189 9.85 -18.69 10.28
C ALA A 189 8.97 -17.61 9.64
N ILE A 190 9.54 -16.46 9.26
CA ILE A 190 8.84 -15.39 8.52
C ILE A 190 8.41 -15.87 7.14
N LEU A 191 9.32 -16.46 6.35
CA LEU A 191 9.03 -16.96 5.01
C LEU A 191 7.91 -18.01 5.04
N ASN A 192 8.01 -18.99 5.96
CA ASN A 192 7.01 -20.04 6.14
C ASN A 192 5.65 -19.47 6.53
N SER A 193 5.62 -18.47 7.41
CA SER A 193 4.36 -17.82 7.81
C SER A 193 3.68 -17.12 6.65
N LEU A 194 4.44 -16.43 5.80
CA LEU A 194 3.91 -15.77 4.60
C LEU A 194 3.44 -16.78 3.56
N GLN A 195 4.21 -17.84 3.34
CA GLN A 195 3.80 -18.93 2.45
C GLN A 195 2.49 -19.57 2.92
N MET A 196 2.37 -19.84 4.22
CA MET A 196 1.12 -20.37 4.80
C MET A 196 -0.05 -19.39 4.61
N TYR A 197 0.17 -18.09 4.81
CA TYR A 197 -0.87 -17.09 4.56
C TYR A 197 -1.35 -17.12 3.10
N LEU A 198 -0.44 -17.07 2.15
CA LEU A 198 -0.76 -17.07 0.71
C LEU A 198 -1.47 -18.35 0.28
N ALA A 199 -1.01 -19.52 0.76
CA ALA A 199 -1.65 -20.81 0.47
C ALA A 199 -3.09 -20.87 1.01
N ASN A 200 -3.31 -20.39 2.25
CA ASN A 200 -4.64 -20.37 2.85
C ASN A 200 -5.55 -19.29 2.24
N ARG A 201 -4.99 -18.19 1.72
CA ARG A 201 -5.73 -17.19 0.95
C ARG A 201 -6.30 -17.81 -0.34
N LEU A 202 -5.52 -18.63 -1.05
CA LEU A 202 -5.99 -19.36 -2.23
C LEU A 202 -7.05 -20.41 -1.88
N ALA A 203 -6.94 -21.04 -0.70
CA ALA A 203 -7.88 -22.04 -0.23
C ALA A 203 -9.15 -21.43 0.39
N GLY A 204 -9.21 -20.12 0.64
CA GLY A 204 -10.33 -19.44 1.31
C GLY A 204 -10.47 -19.81 2.80
N ASN A 205 -9.35 -20.08 3.49
CA ASN A 205 -9.34 -20.53 4.88
C ASN A 205 -8.94 -19.40 5.84
N ASP A 206 -9.92 -18.59 6.27
CA ASP A 206 -9.69 -17.37 7.08
C ASP A 206 -9.03 -17.66 8.45
N LEU A 207 -9.35 -18.79 9.09
CA LEU A 207 -8.78 -19.14 10.38
C LEU A 207 -7.28 -19.41 10.28
N GLU A 208 -6.88 -20.15 9.26
CA GLU A 208 -5.46 -20.46 9.04
C GLU A 208 -4.68 -19.25 8.52
N MET A 209 -5.31 -18.35 7.75
CA MET A 209 -4.70 -17.04 7.41
C MET A 209 -4.38 -16.24 8.67
N SER A 210 -5.33 -16.14 9.60
CA SER A 210 -5.10 -15.43 10.88
C SER A 210 -4.03 -16.09 11.73
N SER A 211 -4.00 -17.43 11.77
CA SER A 211 -2.97 -18.20 12.46
C SER A 211 -1.57 -17.94 11.85
N ALA A 212 -1.47 -17.91 10.53
CA ALA A 212 -0.22 -17.61 9.83
C ALA A 212 0.30 -16.20 10.13
N LEU A 213 -0.58 -15.19 10.17
CA LEU A 213 -0.21 -13.83 10.53
C LEU A 213 0.24 -13.69 11.99
N ASN A 214 -0.38 -14.41 12.92
CA ASN A 214 0.07 -14.45 14.31
C ASN A 214 1.47 -15.07 14.42
N ARG A 215 1.77 -16.13 13.66
CA ARG A 215 3.12 -16.73 13.60
C ARG A 215 4.14 -15.74 13.04
N TYR A 216 3.76 -14.99 12.01
CA TYR A 216 4.61 -13.92 11.45
C TYR A 216 4.93 -12.85 12.51
N GLU A 217 3.92 -12.35 13.24
CA GLU A 217 4.11 -11.35 14.30
C GLU A 217 5.03 -11.87 15.41
N MET A 218 4.84 -13.14 15.81
CA MET A 218 5.73 -13.80 16.78
C MET A 218 7.16 -13.93 16.27
N ALA A 219 7.36 -14.38 15.03
CA ALA A 219 8.69 -14.49 14.43
C ALA A 219 9.36 -13.12 14.32
N LEU A 220 8.61 -12.08 13.93
CA LEU A 220 9.13 -10.71 13.88
C LEU A 220 9.61 -10.22 15.25
N SER A 221 8.91 -10.56 16.33
CA SER A 221 9.27 -10.16 17.70
C SER A 221 10.59 -10.77 18.21
N THR A 222 11.07 -11.85 17.58
CA THR A 222 12.34 -12.51 17.96
C THR A 222 13.59 -11.81 17.40
N PHE A 223 13.42 -10.90 16.43
CA PHE A 223 14.55 -10.16 15.86
C PHE A 223 15.05 -9.09 16.84
N GLN A 224 16.32 -9.24 17.28
CA GLN A 224 16.98 -8.26 18.13
C GLN A 224 17.55 -7.11 17.29
N GLY A 225 17.48 -5.89 17.83
CA GLY A 225 18.05 -4.71 17.17
C GLY A 225 17.17 -4.06 16.10
N ILE A 226 16.03 -4.65 15.76
CA ILE A 226 15.07 -4.07 14.83
C ILE A 226 14.08 -3.23 15.62
N ASN A 227 14.15 -1.92 15.46
CA ASN A 227 13.25 -0.98 16.15
C ASN A 227 11.91 -0.87 15.40
N VAL A 228 11.28 -2.02 15.10
CA VAL A 228 9.94 -2.04 14.49
C VAL A 228 8.90 -1.98 15.61
N LYS A 229 8.31 -0.81 15.78
CA LYS A 229 7.15 -0.65 16.68
C LYS A 229 5.90 -1.09 15.92
N VAL A 230 5.54 -2.37 16.03
CA VAL A 230 4.35 -2.98 15.39
C VAL A 230 3.10 -2.16 15.68
N ASP A 231 2.93 -1.63 16.89
CA ASP A 231 1.79 -0.77 17.25
C ASP A 231 1.72 0.50 16.40
N ASN A 232 2.86 1.07 16.01
CA ASN A 232 2.86 2.24 15.13
C ASN A 232 2.43 1.87 13.71
N LEU A 233 2.80 0.70 13.23
CA LEU A 233 2.37 0.19 11.91
C LEU A 233 0.86 -0.07 11.91
N LYS A 234 0.34 -0.74 12.93
CA LYS A 234 -1.11 -0.94 13.11
C LYS A 234 -1.88 0.38 13.15
N LYS A 235 -1.34 1.40 13.85
CA LYS A 235 -1.92 2.75 13.85
C LYS A 235 -1.89 3.41 12.48
N GLU A 236 -0.78 3.28 11.74
CA GLU A 236 -0.65 3.83 10.37
C GLU A 236 -1.66 3.16 9.43
N THR A 237 -1.77 1.82 9.45
CA THR A 237 -2.77 1.07 8.68
C THR A 237 -4.20 1.51 9.03
N TRP A 238 -4.51 1.64 10.32
CA TRP A 238 -5.81 2.11 10.78
C TRP A 238 -6.09 3.54 10.29
N MET A 239 -5.13 4.47 10.41
CA MET A 239 -5.28 5.84 9.91
C MET A 239 -5.52 5.89 8.39
N ASN A 240 -4.90 4.99 7.63
CA ASN A 240 -5.11 4.88 6.19
C ASN A 240 -6.54 4.42 5.83
N ARG A 241 -7.14 3.56 6.65
CA ARG A 241 -8.52 3.06 6.46
C ARG A 241 -9.55 4.06 6.90
N VAL A 242 -9.31 4.66 8.06
CA VAL A 242 -10.19 5.67 8.63
C VAL A 242 -9.82 7.01 8.01
N ASN A 243 -10.66 7.51 7.09
CA ASN A 243 -10.43 8.81 6.49
C ASN A 243 -10.69 9.92 7.51
N LEU A 244 -9.67 10.20 8.35
CA LEU A 244 -9.73 11.15 9.46
C LEU A 244 -10.18 12.55 9.02
N PHE A 245 -9.91 12.91 7.75
CA PHE A 245 -10.34 14.18 7.19
C PHE A 245 -11.88 14.28 7.11
N TYR A 246 -12.55 13.23 6.63
CA TYR A 246 -14.03 13.25 6.60
C TYR A 246 -14.66 13.13 7.98
N ILE A 247 -14.02 12.42 8.91
CA ILE A 247 -14.48 12.36 10.29
C ILE A 247 -14.38 13.74 10.94
N SER A 248 -13.24 14.43 10.80
CA SER A 248 -13.06 15.77 11.35
C SER A 248 -14.04 16.77 10.73
N LEU A 249 -14.28 16.71 9.42
CA LEU A 249 -15.30 17.51 8.74
C LEU A 249 -16.70 17.27 9.33
N GLY A 250 -17.08 16.00 9.54
CA GLY A 250 -18.34 15.63 10.17
C GLY A 250 -18.48 16.20 11.59
N LEU A 251 -17.41 16.13 12.40
CA LEU A 251 -17.37 16.69 13.75
C LEU A 251 -17.49 18.22 13.74
N TYR A 252 -16.85 18.91 12.80
CA TYR A 252 -17.00 20.36 12.65
C TYR A 252 -18.43 20.75 12.28
N LEU A 253 -19.06 20.03 11.35
CA LEU A 253 -20.46 20.27 10.98
C LEU A 253 -21.41 20.03 12.17
N LEU A 254 -21.22 18.95 12.93
CA LEU A 254 -21.99 18.69 14.15
C LEU A 254 -21.79 19.80 15.19
N SER A 255 -20.56 20.24 15.42
CA SER A 255 -20.25 21.32 16.33
C SER A 255 -20.94 22.63 15.92
N PHE A 256 -20.94 22.95 14.61
CA PHE A 256 -21.65 24.11 14.08
C PHE A 256 -23.16 24.03 14.31
N ILE A 257 -23.78 22.86 14.08
CA ILE A 257 -25.21 22.63 14.33
C ILE A 257 -25.53 22.83 15.80
N PHE A 258 -24.73 22.27 16.72
CA PHE A 258 -24.95 22.46 18.16
C PHE A 258 -24.83 23.93 18.60
N LEU A 259 -23.86 24.67 18.06
CA LEU A 259 -23.73 26.11 18.32
C LEU A 259 -24.96 26.89 17.82
N SER A 260 -25.43 26.58 16.60
CA SER A 260 -26.61 27.23 16.02
C SER A 260 -27.87 26.96 16.86
N ILE A 261 -28.09 25.73 17.29
CA ILE A 261 -29.20 25.35 18.16
C ILE A 261 -29.08 26.07 19.54
N SER A 262 -27.86 26.13 20.10
CA SER A 262 -27.62 26.84 21.37
C SER A 262 -27.98 28.32 21.29
N TRP A 263 -27.71 28.97 20.15
CA TRP A 263 -28.10 30.38 19.94
C TRP A 263 -29.62 30.57 19.83
N MET A 264 -30.32 29.59 19.23
CA MET A 264 -31.79 29.65 19.12
C MET A 264 -32.49 29.45 20.49
N ILE A 265 -31.94 28.63 21.36
CA ILE A 265 -32.56 28.27 22.64
C ILE A 265 -32.28 29.33 23.71
N LYS A 266 -31.11 30.00 23.72
CA LYS A 266 -30.75 31.03 24.69
C LYS A 266 -31.77 32.20 24.83
N PRO A 267 -32.34 32.77 23.74
CA PRO A 267 -33.35 33.82 23.86
C PRO A 267 -34.70 33.33 24.40
N ILE A 268 -34.98 32.01 24.31
CA ILE A 268 -36.24 31.43 24.83
C ILE A 268 -36.19 31.19 26.35
N LEU A 269 -35.00 31.02 26.92
CA LEU A 269 -34.81 30.82 28.38
C LEU A 269 -34.59 32.11 29.16
N LEU A 270 -34.42 33.25 28.49
CA LEU A 270 -34.19 34.55 29.11
C LEU A 270 -35.45 35.49 29.07
N ASN A 271 -36.56 34.99 28.52
CA ASN A 271 -37.90 35.60 28.62
C ASN A 271 -38.78 34.70 29.50
#